data_315b97527b9a029c61493b5c1563d32c
#
_entry.id   315b97527b9a029c61493b5c1563d32c
#
_cell.length_a   1.000
_cell.length_b   1.000
_cell.length_c   1.000
_cell.angle_alpha   90.00
_cell.angle_beta   90.00
_cell.angle_gamma   90.00
#
_symmetry.space_group_name_H-M   'P 1'
#
loop_
_entity.id
_entity.type
_entity.pdbx_description
1 polymer ?
#
loop_
_entity_poly.entity_id
_entity_poly.type
_entity_poly.pdbx_seq_one_letter_code
_entity_poly.pdbx_strand_id
1 'polypeptide(L)'
;MTAKNVFISIDMEGIAGVSHGQQVARGSDDYPACRTLMANEANAAVEGAFAAGAERVLVNDSHGDMRNLRPHEIDERAELLIGGPKVPQGMMQGCDGAFDVAMFLGYHASAGTEAAIMDHTYSGAAIYDLRINGESYGEGDLNAALAGSYGVPVGLVAGDDKFCGQMDKRLPGVRTIQVKEALGRWNSISIHPNRACKLIREAAADVVAECATEPFRPEPPYVVEMDVINAAMADMCQLAGHTTRTGARSLRYETDDIRDVVRQKTLWTTLAATALR
;
A
#
# COMPACT_ATOMS: atom_id res chain seq x y z
N MET A 1 1.93 -16.32 -19.25
CA MET A 1 3.40 -16.17 -19.50
C MET A 1 4.05 -15.94 -18.13
N THR A 2 5.24 -16.48 -17.89
CA THR A 2 5.98 -16.24 -16.63
C THR A 2 6.36 -14.76 -16.53
N ALA A 3 6.03 -14.11 -15.40
CA ALA A 3 6.42 -12.73 -15.16
C ALA A 3 7.93 -12.61 -15.00
N LYS A 4 8.56 -11.69 -15.73
CA LYS A 4 10.00 -11.47 -15.72
C LYS A 4 10.42 -10.34 -14.78
N ASN A 5 9.62 -9.29 -14.74
CA ASN A 5 9.86 -8.10 -13.94
C ASN A 5 8.79 -7.97 -12.86
N VAL A 6 9.18 -8.00 -11.60
CA VAL A 6 8.30 -7.99 -10.43
C VAL A 6 8.50 -6.69 -9.65
N PHE A 7 7.41 -6.00 -9.36
CA PHE A 7 7.37 -4.84 -8.47
C PHE A 7 6.78 -5.26 -7.11
N ILE A 8 7.48 -4.99 -6.02
CA ILE A 8 7.01 -5.24 -4.65
C ILE A 8 6.87 -3.91 -3.93
N SER A 9 5.66 -3.56 -3.52
CA SER A 9 5.40 -2.48 -2.56
C SER A 9 5.18 -3.12 -1.19
N ILE A 10 5.99 -2.73 -0.20
CA ILE A 10 5.87 -3.30 1.13
C ILE A 10 5.64 -2.22 2.19
N ASP A 11 4.62 -2.42 3.00
CA ASP A 11 4.23 -1.62 4.16
C ASP A 11 4.51 -2.37 5.45
N MET A 12 4.23 -1.80 6.62
CA MET A 12 4.62 -2.41 7.90
C MET A 12 3.44 -2.86 8.76
N GLU A 13 2.31 -2.17 8.70
CA GLU A 13 1.17 -2.43 9.57
C GLU A 13 0.59 -3.83 9.40
N GLY A 14 0.58 -4.33 8.17
CA GLY A 14 0.07 -5.65 7.81
C GLY A 14 1.03 -6.82 8.05
N ILE A 15 2.29 -6.59 8.43
CA ILE A 15 3.31 -7.63 8.65
C ILE A 15 2.92 -8.57 9.79
N ALA A 16 3.20 -9.86 9.67
CA ALA A 16 2.96 -10.85 10.71
C ALA A 16 3.66 -10.49 12.03
N GLY A 17 2.90 -10.49 13.15
CA GLY A 17 3.41 -10.11 14.47
C GLY A 17 3.36 -8.61 14.77
N VAL A 18 2.98 -7.77 13.81
CA VAL A 18 2.79 -6.33 13.99
C VAL A 18 1.31 -6.04 14.23
N SER A 19 0.97 -5.34 15.32
CA SER A 19 -0.42 -5.06 15.70
C SER A 19 -0.63 -3.70 16.35
N HIS A 20 0.43 -2.95 16.67
CA HIS A 20 0.34 -1.72 17.46
C HIS A 20 1.21 -0.61 16.89
N GLY A 21 0.75 0.64 17.00
CA GLY A 21 1.44 1.81 16.47
C GLY A 21 2.88 2.00 16.96
N GLN A 22 3.22 1.57 18.19
CA GLN A 22 4.60 1.61 18.69
C GLN A 22 5.53 0.68 17.87
N GLN A 23 5.02 -0.40 17.33
CA GLN A 23 5.80 -1.36 16.54
C GLN A 23 6.20 -0.81 15.16
N VAL A 24 5.45 0.16 14.65
CA VAL A 24 5.68 0.77 13.32
C VAL A 24 6.26 2.19 13.42
N ALA A 25 6.27 2.78 14.62
CA ALA A 25 6.77 4.14 14.83
C ALA A 25 8.29 4.16 14.99
N ARG A 26 8.98 4.82 14.05
CA ARG A 26 10.44 5.02 14.14
C ARG A 26 10.81 5.72 15.45
N GLY A 27 11.76 5.15 16.19
CA GLY A 27 12.25 5.67 17.45
C GLY A 27 11.60 5.02 18.67
N SER A 28 10.60 4.18 18.50
CA SER A 28 10.09 3.32 19.59
C SER A 28 11.00 2.10 19.81
N ASP A 29 10.93 1.51 21.00
CA ASP A 29 11.75 0.35 21.36
C ASP A 29 11.39 -0.91 20.55
N ASP A 30 10.13 -1.05 20.13
CA ASP A 30 9.63 -2.22 19.37
C ASP A 30 9.95 -2.14 17.88
N TYR A 31 10.14 -0.94 17.32
CA TYR A 31 10.33 -0.72 15.89
C TYR A 31 11.51 -1.50 15.28
N PRO A 32 12.71 -1.61 15.91
CA PRO A 32 13.82 -2.35 15.29
C PRO A 32 13.53 -3.82 15.03
N ALA A 33 12.80 -4.49 15.92
CA ALA A 33 12.40 -5.87 15.72
C ALA A 33 11.36 -6.00 14.59
N CYS A 34 10.36 -5.13 14.59
CA CYS A 34 9.25 -5.20 13.62
C CYS A 34 9.69 -4.85 12.19
N ARG A 35 10.63 -3.88 12.01
CA ARG A 35 11.19 -3.63 10.70
C ARG A 35 12.02 -4.81 10.16
N THR A 36 12.62 -5.65 11.05
CA THR A 36 13.28 -6.90 10.64
C THR A 36 12.25 -7.91 10.12
N LEU A 37 11.07 -7.98 10.74
CA LEU A 37 9.97 -8.82 10.23
C LEU A 37 9.52 -8.35 8.83
N MET A 38 9.44 -7.04 8.62
CA MET A 38 9.15 -6.45 7.31
C MET A 38 10.19 -6.87 6.25
N ALA A 39 11.49 -6.78 6.57
CA ALA A 39 12.56 -7.19 5.67
C ALA A 39 12.49 -8.71 5.35
N ASN A 40 12.12 -9.54 6.33
CA ASN A 40 11.98 -10.99 6.12
C ASN A 40 10.81 -11.33 5.18
N GLU A 41 9.66 -10.65 5.28
CA GLU A 41 8.55 -10.86 4.34
C GLU A 41 8.90 -10.35 2.93
N ALA A 42 9.62 -9.23 2.80
CA ALA A 42 10.14 -8.75 1.53
C ALA A 42 11.05 -9.80 0.88
N ASN A 43 12.04 -10.30 1.62
CA ASN A 43 12.97 -11.31 1.14
C ASN A 43 12.28 -12.62 0.75
N ALA A 44 11.25 -13.03 1.49
CA ALA A 44 10.46 -14.22 1.16
C ALA A 44 9.79 -14.10 -0.22
N ALA A 45 9.22 -12.93 -0.54
CA ALA A 45 8.65 -12.68 -1.85
C ALA A 45 9.72 -12.60 -2.95
N VAL A 46 10.87 -11.97 -2.68
CA VAL A 46 12.01 -11.90 -3.60
C VAL A 46 12.53 -13.30 -3.93
N GLU A 47 12.75 -14.14 -2.90
CA GLU A 47 13.18 -15.55 -3.09
C GLU A 47 12.18 -16.34 -3.95
N GLY A 48 10.87 -16.20 -3.66
CA GLY A 48 9.82 -16.87 -4.42
C GLY A 48 9.79 -16.42 -5.88
N ALA A 49 9.91 -15.12 -6.12
CA ALA A 49 9.92 -14.55 -7.46
C ALA A 49 11.10 -15.08 -8.30
N PHE A 50 12.31 -15.02 -7.79
CA PHE A 50 13.50 -15.54 -8.49
C PHE A 50 13.46 -17.07 -8.67
N ALA A 51 12.94 -17.81 -7.70
CA ALA A 51 12.79 -19.27 -7.82
C ALA A 51 11.83 -19.67 -8.96
N ALA A 52 10.85 -18.83 -9.27
CA ALA A 52 9.91 -19.03 -10.38
C ALA A 52 10.37 -18.43 -11.72
N GLY A 53 11.57 -17.84 -11.77
CA GLY A 53 12.20 -17.37 -13.01
C GLY A 53 12.03 -15.88 -13.30
N ALA A 54 11.73 -15.05 -12.29
CA ALA A 54 11.84 -13.61 -12.43
C ALA A 54 13.28 -13.22 -12.77
N GLU A 55 13.45 -12.21 -13.62
CA GLU A 55 14.76 -11.68 -14.04
C GLU A 55 15.11 -10.41 -13.28
N ARG A 56 14.09 -9.66 -12.86
CA ARG A 56 14.22 -8.40 -12.11
C ARG A 56 13.17 -8.34 -11.00
N VAL A 57 13.58 -7.97 -9.80
CA VAL A 57 12.69 -7.68 -8.68
C VAL A 57 13.05 -6.34 -8.09
N LEU A 58 12.11 -5.39 -8.08
CA LEU A 58 12.26 -4.11 -7.39
C LEU A 58 11.41 -4.10 -6.12
N VAL A 59 12.05 -3.96 -4.97
CA VAL A 59 11.40 -3.79 -3.67
C VAL A 59 11.29 -2.29 -3.36
N ASN A 60 10.08 -1.81 -3.16
CA ASN A 60 9.79 -0.43 -2.79
C ASN A 60 9.35 -0.37 -1.32
N ASP A 61 10.15 0.26 -0.46
CA ASP A 61 9.80 0.56 0.93
C ASP A 61 8.67 1.59 0.97
N SER A 62 7.52 1.22 1.49
CA SER A 62 6.30 2.01 1.39
C SER A 62 5.72 2.47 2.72
N HIS A 63 6.39 2.18 3.86
CA HIS A 63 5.91 2.58 5.18
C HIS A 63 6.47 3.92 5.64
N GLY A 64 5.59 4.79 6.13
CA GLY A 64 5.95 6.03 6.84
C GLY A 64 6.87 6.94 6.03
N ASP A 65 8.11 7.15 6.49
CA ASP A 65 9.11 7.95 5.78
C ASP A 65 9.90 7.17 4.71
N MET A 66 9.50 5.93 4.44
CA MET A 66 10.03 5.05 3.38
C MET A 66 11.53 4.76 3.52
N ARG A 67 12.02 4.62 4.77
CA ARG A 67 13.42 4.33 5.13
C ARG A 67 13.53 3.19 6.15
N ASN A 68 12.67 2.19 6.04
CA ASN A 68 12.57 1.10 7.01
C ASN A 68 13.49 -0.06 6.66
N LEU A 69 13.54 -0.43 5.39
CA LEU A 69 14.42 -1.48 4.90
C LEU A 69 15.89 -1.01 4.88
N ARG A 70 16.80 -1.89 5.29
CA ARG A 70 18.25 -1.63 5.22
C ARG A 70 18.83 -2.42 4.04
N PRO A 71 19.64 -1.77 3.17
CA PRO A 71 20.15 -2.44 1.96
C PRO A 71 20.86 -3.77 2.21
N HIS A 72 21.61 -3.88 3.32
CA HIS A 72 22.36 -5.10 3.66
C HIS A 72 21.51 -6.23 4.24
N GLU A 73 20.21 -6.00 4.48
CA GLU A 73 19.25 -6.99 4.97
C GLU A 73 18.34 -7.53 3.85
N ILE A 74 18.37 -6.91 2.67
CA ILE A 74 17.58 -7.31 1.50
C ILE A 74 18.42 -8.22 0.61
N ASP A 75 17.76 -9.22 0.02
CA ASP A 75 18.38 -10.16 -0.92
C ASP A 75 19.18 -9.42 -1.99
N GLU A 76 20.45 -9.77 -2.17
CA GLU A 76 21.41 -9.07 -3.04
C GLU A 76 21.01 -9.04 -4.52
N ARG A 77 20.09 -9.89 -4.94
CA ARG A 77 19.56 -9.94 -6.30
C ARG A 77 18.50 -8.89 -6.58
N ALA A 78 17.85 -8.37 -5.53
CA ALA A 78 16.77 -7.39 -5.67
C ALA A 78 17.31 -5.96 -5.74
N GLU A 79 16.65 -5.13 -6.54
CA GLU A 79 16.78 -3.68 -6.47
C GLU A 79 15.97 -3.14 -5.30
N LEU A 80 16.45 -2.13 -4.60
CA LEU A 80 15.76 -1.52 -3.47
C LEU A 80 15.53 -0.03 -3.66
N LEU A 81 14.27 0.40 -3.63
CA LEU A 81 13.88 1.80 -3.67
C LEU A 81 13.46 2.26 -2.26
N ILE A 82 14.30 3.07 -1.63
CA ILE A 82 14.12 3.61 -0.29
C ILE A 82 14.22 5.13 -0.27
N GLY A 83 13.70 5.74 0.79
CA GLY A 83 13.75 7.18 1.01
C GLY A 83 12.51 7.89 0.50
N GLY A 84 12.20 9.00 1.14
CA GLY A 84 11.08 9.89 0.79
C GLY A 84 11.54 11.36 0.74
N PRO A 85 10.71 12.26 0.19
CA PRO A 85 9.40 11.97 -0.40
C PRO A 85 9.49 11.29 -1.77
N LYS A 86 8.64 10.31 -2.03
CA LYS A 86 8.49 9.63 -3.32
C LYS A 86 7.36 10.29 -4.11
N VAL A 87 7.69 11.32 -4.83
CA VAL A 87 6.70 12.12 -5.61
C VAL A 87 6.86 11.80 -7.09
N PRO A 88 5.78 11.59 -7.82
CA PRO A 88 4.38 11.74 -7.41
C PRO A 88 3.69 10.46 -6.93
N GLN A 89 4.31 9.28 -7.04
CA GLN A 89 3.63 7.99 -6.98
C GLN A 89 3.60 7.36 -5.57
N GLY A 90 4.33 7.93 -4.58
CA GLY A 90 4.33 7.42 -3.20
C GLY A 90 4.75 5.95 -3.12
N MET A 91 3.86 5.12 -2.58
CA MET A 91 4.06 3.68 -2.40
C MET A 91 4.23 2.91 -3.72
N MET A 92 3.92 3.53 -4.86
CA MET A 92 4.09 2.94 -6.21
C MET A 92 5.23 3.59 -6.99
N GLN A 93 6.07 4.39 -6.35
CA GLN A 93 7.22 5.01 -7.02
C GLN A 93 8.13 3.95 -7.60
N GLY A 94 8.46 4.11 -8.89
CA GLY A 94 9.27 3.17 -9.65
C GLY A 94 8.47 2.08 -10.38
N CYS A 95 7.16 1.94 -10.12
CA CYS A 95 6.28 1.10 -10.92
C CYS A 95 5.95 1.78 -12.24
N ASP A 96 6.17 1.10 -13.34
CA ASP A 96 5.84 1.53 -14.70
C ASP A 96 5.47 0.34 -15.58
N GLY A 97 5.20 0.57 -16.86
CA GLY A 97 4.82 -0.47 -17.83
C GLY A 97 5.92 -1.50 -18.17
N ALA A 98 7.09 -1.42 -17.55
CA ALA A 98 8.14 -2.44 -17.69
C ALA A 98 7.97 -3.61 -16.71
N PHE A 99 7.09 -3.50 -15.73
CA PHE A 99 6.78 -4.58 -14.79
C PHE A 99 5.63 -5.44 -15.31
N ASP A 100 5.72 -6.75 -15.09
CA ASP A 100 4.71 -7.73 -15.48
C ASP A 100 3.68 -7.99 -14.38
N VAL A 101 4.08 -7.83 -13.12
CA VAL A 101 3.22 -8.05 -11.96
C VAL A 101 3.68 -7.20 -10.77
N ALA A 102 2.71 -6.75 -9.97
CA ALA A 102 2.94 -6.10 -8.68
C ALA A 102 2.50 -7.01 -7.53
N MET A 103 3.19 -6.89 -6.38
CA MET A 103 2.85 -7.54 -5.12
C MET A 103 2.77 -6.49 -4.00
N PHE A 104 1.71 -6.55 -3.18
CA PHE A 104 1.51 -5.65 -2.04
C PHE A 104 1.65 -6.45 -0.75
N LEU A 105 2.69 -6.18 0.02
CA LEU A 105 3.01 -6.92 1.24
C LEU A 105 2.89 -6.00 2.47
N GLY A 106 2.46 -6.55 3.59
CA GLY A 106 2.38 -5.79 4.83
C GLY A 106 1.36 -4.66 4.83
N TYR A 107 0.42 -4.66 3.89
CA TYR A 107 -0.64 -3.66 3.79
C TYR A 107 -1.75 -3.94 4.82
N HIS A 108 -2.56 -2.92 5.08
CA HIS A 108 -3.66 -2.90 6.03
C HIS A 108 -4.94 -2.37 5.40
N ALA A 109 -6.08 -2.50 6.10
CA ALA A 109 -7.37 -2.06 5.60
C ALA A 109 -7.48 -0.53 5.54
N SER A 110 -8.39 -0.04 4.69
CA SER A 110 -8.70 1.38 4.52
C SER A 110 -9.21 2.04 5.80
N ALA A 111 -9.07 3.36 5.87
CA ALA A 111 -9.58 4.18 6.97
C ALA A 111 -11.06 3.89 7.26
N GLY A 112 -11.43 3.78 8.54
CA GLY A 112 -12.79 3.54 8.99
C GLY A 112 -13.24 2.08 8.91
N THR A 113 -12.35 1.14 8.60
CA THR A 113 -12.68 -0.30 8.61
C THR A 113 -12.81 -0.82 10.05
N GLU A 114 -13.98 -1.38 10.37
CA GLU A 114 -14.24 -1.97 11.69
C GLU A 114 -13.34 -3.16 11.96
N ALA A 115 -12.80 -3.25 13.18
CA ALA A 115 -11.93 -4.34 13.63
C ALA A 115 -10.78 -4.65 12.68
N ALA A 116 -10.11 -3.60 12.16
CA ALA A 116 -8.94 -3.69 11.30
C ALA A 116 -7.69 -3.15 11.99
N ILE A 117 -6.51 -3.72 11.70
CA ILE A 117 -5.25 -3.28 12.30
C ILE A 117 -4.86 -1.92 11.74
N MET A 118 -4.69 -0.95 12.66
CA MET A 118 -4.18 0.40 12.38
C MET A 118 -4.82 1.04 11.14
N ASP A 119 -6.13 0.79 10.93
CA ASP A 119 -6.88 1.24 9.77
C ASP A 119 -6.65 2.73 9.48
N HIS A 120 -6.15 3.04 8.32
CA HIS A 120 -5.96 4.40 7.83
C HIS A 120 -5.79 4.39 6.31
N THR A 121 -5.65 5.59 5.71
CA THR A 121 -5.38 5.73 4.28
C THR A 121 -4.31 6.81 4.09
N TYR A 122 -3.07 6.44 3.78
CA TYR A 122 -1.84 7.24 3.61
C TYR A 122 -1.44 8.09 4.81
N SER A 123 -2.35 8.70 5.52
CA SER A 123 -2.08 9.51 6.70
C SER A 123 -3.26 9.48 7.66
N GLY A 124 -3.18 8.64 8.66
CA GLY A 124 -4.21 8.56 9.69
C GLY A 124 -4.36 9.85 10.52
N ALA A 125 -3.40 10.77 10.44
CA ALA A 125 -3.47 12.08 11.08
C ALA A 125 -4.16 13.14 10.21
N ALA A 126 -4.32 12.91 8.91
CA ALA A 126 -4.84 13.92 7.98
C ALA A 126 -6.10 13.47 7.24
N ILE A 127 -6.18 12.22 6.82
CA ILE A 127 -7.26 11.68 6.00
C ILE A 127 -8.24 10.90 6.88
N TYR A 128 -9.50 11.32 6.87
CA TYR A 128 -10.60 10.61 7.50
C TYR A 128 -11.20 9.57 6.54
N ASP A 129 -11.43 9.97 5.28
CA ASP A 129 -11.90 9.10 4.21
C ASP A 129 -11.43 9.62 2.84
N LEU A 130 -11.12 8.73 1.93
CA LEU A 130 -10.80 9.01 0.54
C LEU A 130 -11.75 8.20 -0.34
N ARG A 131 -12.54 8.90 -1.17
CA ARG A 131 -13.50 8.28 -2.08
C ARG A 131 -13.17 8.60 -3.53
N ILE A 132 -13.38 7.60 -4.38
CA ILE A 132 -13.36 7.79 -5.83
C ILE A 132 -14.69 7.26 -6.37
N ASN A 133 -15.43 8.14 -7.07
CA ASN A 133 -16.75 7.85 -7.61
C ASN A 133 -17.75 7.35 -6.53
N GLY A 134 -17.62 7.88 -5.31
CA GLY A 134 -18.48 7.57 -4.17
C GLY A 134 -18.10 6.30 -3.39
N GLU A 135 -17.11 5.54 -3.83
CA GLU A 135 -16.59 4.38 -3.12
C GLU A 135 -15.35 4.74 -2.31
N SER A 136 -15.25 4.29 -1.05
CA SER A 136 -14.05 4.46 -0.23
C SER A 136 -12.87 3.65 -0.79
N TYR A 137 -11.70 4.29 -0.86
CA TYR A 137 -10.46 3.73 -1.35
C TYR A 137 -9.41 3.73 -0.25
N GLY A 138 -8.85 2.56 0.00
CA GLY A 138 -7.62 2.41 0.78
C GLY A 138 -6.37 2.58 -0.10
N GLU A 139 -5.22 2.37 0.52
CA GLU A 139 -3.93 2.41 -0.15
C GLU A 139 -3.81 1.32 -1.22
N GLY A 140 -4.26 0.10 -0.88
CA GLY A 140 -4.27 -1.02 -1.83
C GLY A 140 -5.11 -0.75 -3.07
N ASP A 141 -6.29 -0.15 -2.91
CA ASP A 141 -7.19 0.17 -4.03
C ASP A 141 -6.57 1.20 -4.98
N LEU A 142 -6.10 2.34 -4.44
CA LEU A 142 -5.52 3.40 -5.27
C LEU A 142 -4.19 2.98 -5.89
N ASN A 143 -3.37 2.22 -5.17
CA ASN A 143 -2.12 1.69 -5.68
C ASN A 143 -2.37 0.64 -6.79
N ALA A 144 -3.39 -0.20 -6.66
CA ALA A 144 -3.78 -1.15 -7.70
C ALA A 144 -4.30 -0.43 -8.96
N ALA A 145 -5.10 0.64 -8.79
CA ALA A 145 -5.56 1.45 -9.91
C ALA A 145 -4.40 2.16 -10.63
N LEU A 146 -3.41 2.64 -9.86
CA LEU A 146 -2.21 3.24 -10.44
C LEU A 146 -1.36 2.21 -11.19
N ALA A 147 -1.12 1.02 -10.63
CA ALA A 147 -0.44 -0.10 -11.33
C ALA A 147 -1.19 -0.47 -12.61
N GLY A 148 -2.51 -0.60 -12.53
CA GLY A 148 -3.38 -0.90 -13.66
C GLY A 148 -3.29 0.13 -14.78
N SER A 149 -3.08 1.41 -14.47
CA SER A 149 -2.89 2.46 -15.49
C SER A 149 -1.62 2.25 -16.33
N TYR A 150 -0.63 1.55 -15.79
CA TYR A 150 0.57 1.13 -16.51
C TYR A 150 0.44 -0.26 -17.16
N GLY A 151 -0.70 -0.93 -16.98
CA GLY A 151 -0.91 -2.28 -17.49
C GLY A 151 -0.39 -3.39 -16.57
N VAL A 152 -0.03 -3.04 -15.34
CA VAL A 152 0.55 -3.97 -14.35
C VAL A 152 -0.54 -4.52 -13.44
N PRO A 153 -0.83 -5.84 -13.47
CA PRO A 153 -1.75 -6.46 -12.54
C PRO A 153 -1.12 -6.58 -11.15
N VAL A 154 -1.96 -6.56 -10.11
CA VAL A 154 -1.56 -6.92 -8.75
C VAL A 154 -1.86 -8.40 -8.56
N GLY A 155 -0.83 -9.24 -8.51
CA GLY A 155 -1.00 -10.69 -8.42
C GLY A 155 -1.05 -11.23 -7.00
N LEU A 156 -0.36 -10.59 -6.05
CA LEU A 156 -0.26 -11.01 -4.65
C LEU A 156 -0.51 -9.86 -3.70
N VAL A 157 -1.31 -10.11 -2.66
CA VAL A 157 -1.45 -9.22 -1.51
C VAL A 157 -1.26 -10.00 -0.21
N ALA A 158 -0.60 -9.39 0.78
CA ALA A 158 -0.41 -9.95 2.11
C ALA A 158 -0.65 -8.89 3.18
N GLY A 159 -1.43 -9.22 4.21
CA GLY A 159 -1.79 -8.32 5.30
C GLY A 159 -2.76 -8.94 6.30
N ASP A 160 -3.54 -8.08 6.98
CA ASP A 160 -4.61 -8.56 7.86
C ASP A 160 -5.82 -9.11 7.06
N ASP A 161 -6.74 -9.76 7.77
CA ASP A 161 -7.94 -10.38 7.19
C ASP A 161 -8.86 -9.37 6.49
N LYS A 162 -8.95 -8.13 7.00
CA LYS A 162 -9.82 -7.09 6.43
C LYS A 162 -9.25 -6.58 5.12
N PHE A 163 -7.94 -6.28 5.09
CA PHE A 163 -7.25 -5.90 3.87
C PHE A 163 -7.36 -6.99 2.79
N CYS A 164 -7.04 -8.24 3.15
CA CYS A 164 -7.16 -9.36 2.22
C CYS A 164 -8.58 -9.49 1.66
N GLY A 165 -9.61 -9.34 2.52
CA GLY A 165 -11.01 -9.38 2.10
C GLY A 165 -11.44 -8.17 1.24
N GLN A 166 -10.86 -6.99 1.44
CA GLN A 166 -11.08 -5.81 0.58
C GLN A 166 -10.49 -6.06 -0.80
N MET A 167 -9.24 -6.53 -0.86
CA MET A 167 -8.54 -6.74 -2.13
C MET A 167 -9.10 -7.93 -2.94
N ASP A 168 -9.55 -8.99 -2.27
CA ASP A 168 -10.21 -10.13 -2.95
C ASP A 168 -11.47 -9.70 -3.72
N LYS A 169 -12.23 -8.77 -3.13
CA LYS A 169 -13.42 -8.17 -3.78
C LYS A 169 -13.04 -7.20 -4.91
N ARG A 170 -11.96 -6.43 -4.72
CA ARG A 170 -11.51 -5.39 -5.65
C ARG A 170 -10.80 -5.97 -6.88
N LEU A 171 -10.04 -7.04 -6.69
CA LEU A 171 -9.16 -7.65 -7.68
C LEU A 171 -9.48 -9.15 -7.84
N PRO A 172 -10.51 -9.52 -8.61
CA PRO A 172 -10.85 -10.91 -8.82
C PRO A 172 -9.65 -11.74 -9.30
N GLY A 173 -9.34 -12.83 -8.60
CA GLY A 173 -8.20 -13.70 -8.91
C GLY A 173 -6.88 -13.32 -8.22
N VAL A 174 -6.83 -12.24 -7.42
CA VAL A 174 -5.64 -11.90 -6.66
C VAL A 174 -5.31 -12.99 -5.64
N ARG A 175 -4.04 -13.34 -5.51
CA ARG A 175 -3.59 -14.24 -4.45
C ARG A 175 -3.52 -13.50 -3.12
N THR A 176 -4.32 -13.90 -2.14
CA THR A 176 -4.32 -13.29 -0.80
C THR A 176 -3.58 -14.17 0.21
N ILE A 177 -2.72 -13.56 1.03
CA ILE A 177 -2.05 -14.20 2.17
C ILE A 177 -2.42 -13.45 3.43
N GLN A 178 -3.42 -13.97 4.13
CA GLN A 178 -3.79 -13.47 5.44
C GLN A 178 -2.76 -13.91 6.47
N VAL A 179 -2.01 -12.96 7.06
CA VAL A 179 -0.98 -13.25 8.06
C VAL A 179 -1.48 -13.04 9.49
N LYS A 180 -2.62 -12.36 9.64
CA LYS A 180 -3.27 -12.14 10.94
C LYS A 180 -4.76 -11.91 10.79
N GLU A 181 -5.50 -12.18 11.88
CA GLU A 181 -6.90 -11.82 12.08
C GLU A 181 -6.96 -10.63 13.01
N ALA A 182 -7.52 -9.52 12.56
CA ALA A 182 -7.70 -8.32 13.37
C ALA A 182 -8.90 -8.48 14.30
N LEU A 183 -8.69 -8.28 15.60
CA LEU A 183 -9.75 -8.26 16.61
C LEU A 183 -10.16 -6.84 16.99
N GLY A 184 -9.40 -5.86 16.55
CA GLY A 184 -9.57 -4.43 16.77
C GLY A 184 -8.38 -3.67 16.23
N ARG A 185 -8.39 -2.34 16.36
CA ARG A 185 -7.36 -1.46 15.79
C ARG A 185 -5.92 -1.78 16.27
N TRP A 186 -5.77 -2.33 17.48
CA TRP A 186 -4.49 -2.47 18.17
C TRP A 186 -4.20 -3.90 18.64
N ASN A 187 -4.95 -4.88 18.19
CA ASN A 187 -4.76 -6.28 18.58
C ASN A 187 -5.17 -7.26 17.47
N SER A 188 -4.44 -8.35 17.36
CA SER A 188 -4.69 -9.39 16.36
C SER A 188 -4.25 -10.76 16.85
N ILE A 189 -4.78 -11.79 16.20
CA ILE A 189 -4.24 -13.15 16.24
C ILE A 189 -3.36 -13.31 15.02
N SER A 190 -2.03 -13.31 15.20
CA SER A 190 -1.07 -13.43 14.10
C SER A 190 -0.56 -14.86 13.97
N ILE A 191 -0.34 -15.33 12.74
CA ILE A 191 0.47 -16.52 12.51
C ILE A 191 1.95 -16.19 12.82
N HIS A 192 2.73 -17.23 13.07
CA HIS A 192 4.16 -17.04 13.32
C HIS A 192 4.86 -16.41 12.10
N PRO A 193 5.76 -15.41 12.24
CA PRO A 193 6.41 -14.73 11.12
C PRO A 193 7.11 -15.65 10.12
N ASN A 194 7.79 -16.70 10.60
CA ASN A 194 8.42 -17.69 9.69
C ASN A 194 7.38 -18.44 8.84
N ARG A 195 6.18 -18.68 9.38
CA ARG A 195 5.08 -19.28 8.61
C ARG A 195 4.55 -18.30 7.56
N ALA A 196 4.43 -17.03 7.90
CA ALA A 196 4.05 -15.98 6.95
C ALA A 196 5.06 -15.91 5.80
N CYS A 197 6.35 -15.84 6.08
CA CYS A 197 7.41 -15.85 5.06
C CYS A 197 7.32 -17.07 4.14
N LYS A 198 7.05 -18.28 4.69
CA LYS A 198 6.90 -19.49 3.86
C LYS A 198 5.72 -19.35 2.89
N LEU A 199 4.54 -18.91 3.38
CA LEU A 199 3.34 -18.75 2.56
C LEU A 199 3.52 -17.66 1.50
N ILE A 200 4.16 -16.53 1.85
CA ILE A 200 4.46 -15.44 0.92
C ILE A 200 5.42 -15.91 -0.18
N ARG A 201 6.47 -16.65 0.16
CA ARG A 201 7.42 -17.21 -0.82
C ARG A 201 6.72 -18.12 -1.83
N GLU A 202 5.91 -19.05 -1.34
CA GLU A 202 5.14 -19.99 -2.18
C GLU A 202 4.18 -19.21 -3.10
N ALA A 203 3.42 -18.25 -2.55
CA ALA A 203 2.48 -17.44 -3.31
C ALA A 203 3.16 -16.53 -4.36
N ALA A 204 4.33 -15.95 -4.03
CA ALA A 204 5.11 -15.16 -4.95
C ALA A 204 5.61 -16.01 -6.14
N ALA A 205 6.05 -17.23 -5.87
CA ALA A 205 6.44 -18.15 -6.94
C ALA A 205 5.25 -18.52 -7.84
N ASP A 206 4.08 -18.82 -7.26
CA ASP A 206 2.87 -19.15 -8.01
C ASP A 206 2.46 -17.98 -8.93
N VAL A 207 2.45 -16.76 -8.40
CA VAL A 207 2.03 -15.55 -9.15
C VAL A 207 3.02 -15.19 -10.26
N VAL A 208 4.31 -15.40 -10.06
CA VAL A 208 5.32 -15.20 -11.12
C VAL A 208 5.16 -16.25 -12.22
N ALA A 209 4.89 -17.49 -11.85
CA ALA A 209 4.65 -18.56 -12.81
C ALA A 209 3.36 -18.30 -13.63
N GLU A 210 2.28 -17.89 -12.96
CA GLU A 210 0.99 -17.61 -13.58
C GLU A 210 0.21 -16.56 -12.76
N CYS A 211 0.10 -15.33 -13.27
CA CYS A 211 -0.73 -14.28 -12.68
C CYS A 211 -2.16 -14.38 -13.23
N ALA A 212 -3.12 -14.64 -12.35
CA ALA A 212 -4.53 -14.79 -12.70
C ALA A 212 -5.31 -13.47 -12.72
N THR A 213 -4.69 -12.37 -12.27
CA THR A 213 -5.33 -11.07 -12.13
C THR A 213 -5.17 -10.23 -13.39
N GLU A 214 -6.21 -9.49 -13.75
CA GLU A 214 -6.12 -8.45 -14.77
C GLU A 214 -5.71 -7.09 -14.14
N PRO A 215 -5.08 -6.19 -14.92
CA PRO A 215 -4.80 -4.84 -14.43
C PRO A 215 -6.08 -4.11 -14.03
N PHE A 216 -6.16 -3.66 -12.78
CA PHE A 216 -7.34 -2.95 -12.26
C PHE A 216 -7.40 -1.53 -12.82
N ARG A 217 -8.41 -1.25 -13.63
CA ARG A 217 -8.63 0.03 -14.29
C ARG A 217 -10.06 0.52 -14.05
N PRO A 218 -10.29 1.28 -12.96
CA PRO A 218 -11.59 1.92 -12.76
C PRO A 218 -11.88 2.88 -13.91
N GLU A 219 -13.16 3.01 -14.26
CA GLU A 219 -13.59 3.83 -15.40
C GLU A 219 -13.58 5.34 -15.05
N PRO A 220 -13.01 6.20 -15.91
CA PRO A 220 -13.14 7.65 -15.79
C PRO A 220 -14.58 8.12 -16.15
N PRO A 221 -14.99 9.34 -15.79
CA PRO A 221 -14.22 10.32 -15.02
C PRO A 221 -14.08 9.95 -13.55
N TYR A 222 -12.96 10.38 -12.92
CA TYR A 222 -12.73 10.17 -11.50
C TYR A 222 -13.21 11.39 -10.72
N VAL A 223 -14.24 11.21 -9.91
CA VAL A 223 -14.68 12.16 -8.90
C VAL A 223 -14.00 11.79 -7.60
N VAL A 224 -12.97 12.55 -7.23
CA VAL A 224 -12.17 12.33 -6.02
C VAL A 224 -12.71 13.19 -4.90
N GLU A 225 -13.07 12.58 -3.79
CA GLU A 225 -13.50 13.26 -2.58
C GLU A 225 -12.60 12.85 -1.43
N MET A 226 -12.13 13.82 -0.64
CA MET A 226 -11.33 13.55 0.55
C MET A 226 -11.92 14.32 1.74
N ASP A 227 -12.25 13.57 2.79
CA ASP A 227 -12.57 14.14 4.09
C ASP A 227 -11.30 14.17 4.95
N VAL A 228 -10.93 15.35 5.41
CA VAL A 228 -9.80 15.54 6.32
C VAL A 228 -10.26 15.56 7.78
N ILE A 229 -9.32 15.40 8.72
CA ILE A 229 -9.64 15.29 10.15
C ILE A 229 -10.28 16.55 10.73
N ASN A 230 -9.87 17.75 10.28
CA ASN A 230 -10.43 19.03 10.78
C ASN A 230 -10.50 20.10 9.70
N ALA A 231 -11.21 21.21 10.00
CA ALA A 231 -11.45 22.28 9.05
C ALA A 231 -10.19 23.06 8.65
N ALA A 232 -9.21 23.20 9.55
CA ALA A 232 -7.96 23.91 9.25
C ALA A 232 -7.14 23.16 8.17
N MET A 233 -7.20 21.83 8.17
CA MET A 233 -6.60 21.02 7.10
C MET A 233 -7.29 21.29 5.75
N ALA A 234 -8.62 21.38 5.75
CA ALA A 234 -9.37 21.72 4.53
C ALA A 234 -9.04 23.13 4.04
N ASP A 235 -8.84 24.11 4.94
CA ASP A 235 -8.41 25.47 4.58
C ASP A 235 -7.06 25.45 3.84
N MET A 236 -6.10 24.66 4.32
CA MET A 236 -4.80 24.49 3.65
C MET A 236 -4.92 23.79 2.30
N CYS A 237 -5.73 22.73 2.21
CA CYS A 237 -5.92 22.00 0.97
C CYS A 237 -6.58 22.83 -0.14
N GLN A 238 -7.39 23.86 0.20
CA GLN A 238 -7.96 24.79 -0.80
C GLN A 238 -6.91 25.62 -1.54
N LEU A 239 -5.67 25.69 -1.04
CA LEU A 239 -4.56 26.34 -1.75
C LEU A 239 -4.11 25.54 -2.98
N ALA A 240 -4.45 24.26 -3.05
CA ALA A 240 -4.21 23.45 -4.26
C ALA A 240 -5.18 23.86 -5.37
N GLY A 241 -4.67 24.14 -6.55
CA GLY A 241 -5.48 24.44 -7.72
C GLY A 241 -6.49 23.33 -8.02
N HIS A 242 -7.63 23.70 -8.61
CA HIS A 242 -8.73 22.79 -8.98
C HIS A 242 -9.42 22.08 -7.81
N THR A 243 -9.15 22.47 -6.55
CA THR A 243 -9.81 21.94 -5.37
C THR A 243 -11.12 22.69 -5.10
N THR A 244 -12.23 21.96 -5.04
CA THR A 244 -13.51 22.46 -4.58
C THR A 244 -13.76 22.02 -3.16
N ARG A 245 -14.07 22.93 -2.25
CA ARG A 245 -14.53 22.59 -0.89
C ARG A 245 -16.02 22.33 -0.92
N THR A 246 -16.46 21.13 -0.53
CA THR A 246 -17.86 20.72 -0.54
C THR A 246 -18.49 20.66 0.85
N GLY A 247 -17.69 20.75 1.91
CA GLY A 247 -18.13 20.74 3.29
C GLY A 247 -17.09 21.32 4.24
N ALA A 248 -17.36 21.30 5.55
CA ALA A 248 -16.43 21.83 6.54
C ALA A 248 -15.05 21.16 6.49
N ARG A 249 -15.00 19.87 6.13
CA ARG A 249 -13.79 19.05 6.05
C ARG A 249 -13.66 18.30 4.73
N SER A 250 -14.54 18.55 3.77
CA SER A 250 -14.69 17.77 2.54
C SER A 250 -14.16 18.55 1.34
N LEU A 251 -13.34 17.89 0.55
CA LEU A 251 -12.69 18.40 -0.64
C LEU A 251 -13.09 17.55 -1.83
N ARG A 252 -13.16 18.15 -3.02
CA ARG A 252 -13.49 17.49 -4.28
C ARG A 252 -12.56 17.94 -5.40
N TYR A 253 -12.21 17.00 -6.27
CA TYR A 253 -11.44 17.17 -7.51
C TYR A 253 -11.97 16.22 -8.57
N GLU A 254 -11.92 16.60 -9.83
CA GLU A 254 -12.35 15.76 -10.94
C GLU A 254 -11.24 15.67 -12.00
N THR A 255 -11.03 14.48 -12.56
CA THR A 255 -10.05 14.23 -13.61
C THR A 255 -10.38 12.93 -14.36
N ASP A 256 -9.82 12.79 -15.57
CA ASP A 256 -9.90 11.55 -16.35
C ASP A 256 -8.62 10.69 -16.24
N ASP A 257 -7.61 11.13 -15.45
CA ASP A 257 -6.35 10.42 -15.28
C ASP A 257 -6.13 10.00 -13.82
N ILE A 258 -6.06 8.70 -13.57
CA ILE A 258 -5.82 8.15 -12.22
C ILE A 258 -4.46 8.61 -11.63
N ARG A 259 -3.50 8.95 -12.47
CA ARG A 259 -2.20 9.52 -12.03
C ARG A 259 -2.36 10.90 -11.43
N ASP A 260 -3.32 11.67 -11.93
CA ASP A 260 -3.67 12.99 -11.35
C ASP A 260 -4.45 12.83 -10.06
N VAL A 261 -5.26 11.78 -9.88
CA VAL A 261 -5.85 11.42 -8.59
C VAL A 261 -4.75 11.22 -7.54
N VAL A 262 -3.72 10.44 -7.87
CA VAL A 262 -2.58 10.18 -6.96
C VAL A 262 -1.82 11.48 -6.64
N ARG A 263 -1.57 12.34 -7.63
CA ARG A 263 -0.92 13.64 -7.44
C ARG A 263 -1.73 14.56 -6.53
N GLN A 264 -3.04 14.68 -6.81
CA GLN A 264 -3.95 15.54 -6.03
C GLN A 264 -4.07 15.06 -4.59
N LYS A 265 -4.26 13.75 -4.38
CA LYS A 265 -4.27 13.14 -3.04
C LYS A 265 -2.95 13.45 -2.29
N THR A 266 -1.81 13.29 -2.95
CA THR A 266 -0.50 13.56 -2.35
C THR A 266 -0.35 15.05 -1.98
N LEU A 267 -0.79 15.95 -2.84
CA LEU A 267 -0.77 17.39 -2.59
C LEU A 267 -1.68 17.75 -1.40
N TRP A 268 -2.91 17.25 -1.38
CA TRP A 268 -3.83 17.48 -0.26
C TRP A 268 -3.27 16.94 1.06
N THR A 269 -2.74 15.72 1.08
CA THR A 269 -2.15 15.13 2.30
C THR A 269 -0.98 15.97 2.80
N THR A 270 -0.13 16.45 1.89
CA THR A 270 1.02 17.32 2.24
C THR A 270 0.55 18.66 2.82
N LEU A 271 -0.42 19.30 2.19
CA LEU A 271 -0.98 20.56 2.68
C LEU A 271 -1.71 20.39 4.01
N ALA A 272 -2.52 19.34 4.16
CA ALA A 272 -3.19 19.03 5.43
C ALA A 272 -2.19 18.83 6.57
N ALA A 273 -1.06 18.17 6.31
CA ALA A 273 -0.01 17.96 7.31
C ALA A 273 0.59 19.26 7.85
N THR A 274 0.56 20.37 7.09
CA THR A 274 1.02 21.68 7.57
C THR A 274 0.12 22.29 8.66
N ALA A 275 -1.11 21.80 8.79
CA ALA A 275 -2.05 22.20 9.84
C ALA A 275 -2.05 21.27 11.07
N LEU A 276 -1.18 20.27 11.10
CA LEU A 276 -0.92 19.45 12.30
C LEU A 276 -0.17 20.31 13.33
N ARG A 277 -0.74 20.48 14.52
CA ARG A 277 -0.15 21.24 15.64
C ARG A 277 -0.18 20.40 16.90
#